data_1bd182894d7b17db942aaa4be1f0c176
#
_entry.id   1bd182894d7b17db942aaa4be1f0c176
#
_cell.length_a   1.000
_cell.length_b   1.000
_cell.length_c   1.000
_cell.angle_alpha   90.00
_cell.angle_beta   90.00
_cell.angle_gamma   90.00
#
_symmetry.space_group_name_H-M   'P 1'
#
loop_
_entity.id
_entity.type
_entity.pdbx_description
1 polymer ?
#
loop_
_entity_poly.entity_id
_entity_poly.type
_entity_poly.pdbx_seq_one_letter_code
_entity_poly.pdbx_strand_id
1 'polypeptide(L)'
;YRQLLSNGPRIITAGMGGGTGTGAAPVIARAARERGILTVGVVTKPFDFEGQRRMGQAETGIEEMQAHVDTLIVIPNQNLFRIANERTTFADAFHMADTVLHQGVAGVTDLMIKPGQINLDFADIRSVMCEMGKAMMGTGEASGEGRATQAAEAAINNPLLDDISMAGARAVLINVCLLYTSPSPRDWLQ
;
A
#
# COMPACT_ATOMS: atom_id res chain seq x y z
N TYR A 1 -15.46 22.32 0.66
CA TYR A 1 -15.62 21.25 1.66
C TYR A 1 -16.70 20.22 1.27
N ARG A 2 -17.83 20.63 0.64
CA ARG A 2 -18.90 19.67 0.25
C ARG A 2 -18.54 18.76 -0.92
N GLN A 3 -17.66 19.15 -1.84
CA GLN A 3 -17.23 18.35 -2.99
C GLN A 3 -16.21 17.24 -2.64
N LEU A 4 -15.54 17.32 -1.47
CA LEU A 4 -14.67 16.28 -0.96
C LEU A 4 -15.42 15.06 -0.38
N LEU A 5 -16.74 15.11 -0.33
CA LEU A 5 -17.61 14.09 0.26
C LEU A 5 -18.39 13.28 -0.79
N SER A 6 -17.89 13.19 -2.03
CA SER A 6 -18.41 12.20 -2.98
C SER A 6 -18.29 10.78 -2.39
N ASN A 7 -19.26 9.92 -2.63
CA ASN A 7 -19.39 8.58 -2.04
C ASN A 7 -18.29 7.57 -2.48
N GLY A 8 -17.18 8.03 -3.00
CA GLY A 8 -16.04 7.20 -3.40
C GLY A 8 -15.16 6.79 -2.21
N PRO A 9 -14.38 5.73 -2.34
CA PRO A 9 -13.44 5.27 -1.31
C PRO A 9 -12.44 6.36 -0.93
N ARG A 10 -11.95 6.32 0.30
CA ARG A 10 -10.93 7.24 0.82
C ARG A 10 -9.67 6.48 1.16
N ILE A 11 -8.58 6.95 0.63
CA ILE A 11 -7.25 6.50 1.04
C ILE A 11 -6.67 7.58 1.96
N ILE A 12 -6.29 7.17 3.16
CA ILE A 12 -5.65 8.04 4.15
C ILE A 12 -4.22 7.56 4.32
N THR A 13 -3.28 8.43 4.00
CA THR A 13 -1.86 8.12 4.13
C THR A 13 -1.20 9.03 5.15
N ALA A 14 -0.34 8.44 5.99
CA ALA A 14 0.42 9.17 6.98
C ALA A 14 1.69 8.43 7.41
N GLY A 15 2.75 9.21 7.72
CA GLY A 15 3.87 8.71 8.51
C GLY A 15 3.51 8.73 9.98
N MET A 16 3.55 7.57 10.64
CA MET A 16 3.27 7.42 12.07
C MET A 16 4.52 7.71 12.91
N GLY A 17 4.31 8.14 14.15
CA GLY A 17 5.37 8.48 15.09
C GLY A 17 5.68 9.98 15.21
N GLY A 18 5.12 10.81 14.31
CA GLY A 18 5.12 12.26 14.43
C GLY A 18 3.86 12.79 15.13
N GLY A 19 3.75 14.11 15.26
CA GLY A 19 2.58 14.75 15.90
C GLY A 19 1.36 14.79 14.96
N THR A 20 1.54 15.36 13.77
CA THR A 20 0.44 15.69 12.86
C THR A 20 -0.18 14.42 12.24
N GLY A 21 0.64 13.55 11.62
CA GLY A 21 0.14 12.33 10.98
C GLY A 21 -0.51 11.38 11.97
N THR A 22 0.15 11.12 13.09
CA THR A 22 -0.33 10.22 14.13
C THR A 22 -1.65 10.70 14.75
N GLY A 23 -1.78 12.01 15.00
CA GLY A 23 -2.99 12.55 15.63
C GLY A 23 -4.15 12.80 14.67
N ALA A 24 -3.87 13.26 13.44
CA ALA A 24 -4.93 13.66 12.50
C ALA A 24 -5.53 12.49 11.72
N ALA A 25 -4.71 11.49 11.33
CA ALA A 25 -5.16 10.40 10.49
C ALA A 25 -6.30 9.58 11.09
N PRO A 26 -6.25 9.16 12.38
CA PRO A 26 -7.36 8.43 13.00
C PRO A 26 -8.64 9.26 13.08
N VAL A 27 -8.55 10.56 13.32
CA VAL A 27 -9.71 11.47 13.38
C VAL A 27 -10.39 11.57 12.03
N ILE A 28 -9.62 11.71 10.96
CA ILE A 28 -10.14 11.75 9.59
C ILE A 28 -10.77 10.39 9.22
N ALA A 29 -10.11 9.30 9.58
CA ALA A 29 -10.62 7.95 9.34
C ALA A 29 -11.96 7.72 10.03
N ARG A 30 -12.08 8.09 11.30
CA ARG A 30 -13.34 8.02 12.05
C ARG A 30 -14.44 8.81 11.37
N ALA A 31 -14.15 10.05 10.97
CA ALA A 31 -15.12 10.90 10.30
C ALA A 31 -15.59 10.35 8.93
N ALA A 32 -14.71 9.66 8.20
CA ALA A 32 -15.05 8.97 6.96
C ALA A 32 -15.94 7.75 7.23
N ARG A 33 -15.56 6.92 8.20
CA ARG A 33 -16.30 5.71 8.60
C ARG A 33 -17.71 6.04 9.12
N GLU A 34 -17.86 7.08 9.93
CA GLU A 34 -19.17 7.55 10.42
C GLU A 34 -20.13 7.92 9.27
N ARG A 35 -19.60 8.21 8.09
CA ARG A 35 -20.35 8.49 6.86
C ARG A 35 -20.55 7.28 5.95
N GLY A 36 -20.12 6.10 6.38
CA GLY A 36 -20.22 4.87 5.59
C GLY A 36 -19.29 4.84 4.36
N ILE A 37 -18.23 5.66 4.36
CA ILE A 37 -17.26 5.73 3.27
C ILE A 37 -16.21 4.64 3.48
N LEU A 38 -15.99 3.79 2.46
CA LEU A 38 -14.89 2.82 2.47
C LEU A 38 -13.57 3.55 2.68
N THR A 39 -12.87 3.20 3.76
CA THR A 39 -11.67 3.91 4.20
C THR A 39 -10.49 2.95 4.28
N VAL A 40 -9.47 3.21 3.48
CA VAL A 40 -8.21 2.45 3.47
C VAL A 40 -7.11 3.31 4.06
N GLY A 41 -6.44 2.82 5.10
CA GLY A 41 -5.25 3.45 5.66
C GLY A 41 -3.99 2.87 5.02
N VAL A 42 -3.05 3.74 4.63
CA VAL A 42 -1.70 3.34 4.20
C VAL A 42 -0.71 4.15 5.01
N VAL A 43 -0.05 3.51 5.96
CA VAL A 43 0.79 4.20 6.94
C VAL A 43 2.18 3.58 7.03
N THR A 44 3.17 4.41 7.35
CA THR A 44 4.54 3.95 7.58
C THR A 44 4.87 3.91 9.07
N LYS A 45 5.60 2.88 9.51
CA LYS A 45 6.28 2.87 10.81
C LYS A 45 7.65 3.52 10.68
N PRO A 46 8.11 4.28 11.69
CA PRO A 46 9.42 4.89 11.65
C PRO A 46 10.55 3.85 11.60
N PHE A 47 11.73 4.29 11.19
CA PHE A 47 12.96 3.51 11.32
C PHE A 47 13.39 3.42 12.79
N ASP A 48 14.13 2.39 13.15
CA ASP A 48 14.65 2.18 14.51
C ASP A 48 15.57 3.31 14.97
N PHE A 49 16.35 3.89 14.04
CA PHE A 49 17.23 5.02 14.34
C PHE A 49 16.49 6.33 14.69
N GLU A 50 15.19 6.42 14.37
CA GLU A 50 14.37 7.57 14.76
C GLU A 50 13.99 7.55 16.25
N GLY A 51 14.22 6.43 16.92
CA GLY A 51 14.16 6.27 18.37
C GLY A 51 12.85 5.66 18.87
N GLN A 52 12.96 5.01 20.02
CA GLN A 52 11.86 4.25 20.66
C GLN A 52 10.62 5.09 20.98
N ARG A 53 10.81 6.37 21.29
CA ARG A 53 9.68 7.28 21.55
C ARG A 53 8.79 7.43 20.31
N ARG A 54 9.40 7.60 19.12
CA ARG A 54 8.67 7.71 17.86
C ARG A 54 7.99 6.39 17.51
N MET A 55 8.67 5.27 17.74
CA MET A 55 8.11 3.95 17.52
C MET A 55 6.87 3.72 18.41
N GLY A 56 6.94 4.00 19.70
CA GLY A 56 5.79 3.86 20.60
C GLY A 56 4.61 4.77 20.24
N GLN A 57 4.89 6.01 19.81
CA GLN A 57 3.83 6.90 19.29
C GLN A 57 3.22 6.36 18.00
N ALA A 58 4.03 5.77 17.10
CA ALA A 58 3.55 5.16 15.87
C ALA A 58 2.63 3.96 16.16
N GLU A 59 3.01 3.09 17.08
CA GLU A 59 2.21 1.92 17.46
C GLU A 59 0.86 2.33 18.01
N THR A 60 0.82 3.28 18.93
CA THR A 60 -0.43 3.82 19.46
C THR A 60 -1.33 4.39 18.34
N GLY A 61 -0.74 5.19 17.43
CA GLY A 61 -1.49 5.77 16.32
C GLY A 61 -1.99 4.73 15.31
N ILE A 62 -1.23 3.65 15.09
CA ILE A 62 -1.62 2.52 14.23
C ILE A 62 -2.80 1.77 14.85
N GLU A 63 -2.78 1.50 16.15
CA GLU A 63 -3.89 0.87 16.86
C GLU A 63 -5.17 1.72 16.78
N GLU A 64 -5.03 3.02 17.00
CA GLU A 64 -6.14 3.96 16.87
C GLU A 64 -6.69 4.02 15.44
N MET A 65 -5.79 4.05 14.44
CA MET A 65 -6.15 4.05 13.03
C MET A 65 -6.90 2.76 12.64
N GLN A 66 -6.43 1.60 13.12
CA GLN A 66 -7.02 0.30 12.85
C GLN A 66 -8.47 0.21 13.30
N ALA A 67 -8.85 0.88 14.39
CA ALA A 67 -10.21 0.92 14.88
C ALA A 67 -11.18 1.68 13.96
N HIS A 68 -10.65 2.52 13.07
CA HIS A 68 -11.44 3.48 12.28
C HIS A 68 -11.35 3.31 10.76
N VAL A 69 -10.51 2.39 10.26
CA VAL A 69 -10.43 2.05 8.84
C VAL A 69 -11.01 0.67 8.56
N ASP A 70 -11.40 0.43 7.32
CA ASP A 70 -11.85 -0.89 6.86
C ASP A 70 -10.64 -1.80 6.61
N THR A 71 -9.58 -1.24 6.03
CA THR A 71 -8.30 -1.93 5.81
C THR A 71 -7.14 -1.01 6.20
N LEU A 72 -6.13 -1.54 6.87
CA LEU A 72 -4.91 -0.83 7.23
C LEU A 72 -3.68 -1.54 6.67
N ILE A 73 -3.01 -0.87 5.73
CA ILE A 73 -1.71 -1.30 5.21
C ILE A 73 -0.63 -0.60 6.03
N VAL A 74 0.19 -1.39 6.70
CA VAL A 74 1.31 -0.87 7.50
C VAL A 74 2.62 -1.21 6.80
N ILE A 75 3.41 -0.19 6.51
CA ILE A 75 4.72 -0.31 5.86
C ILE A 75 5.81 -0.12 6.92
N PRO A 76 6.50 -1.19 7.34
CA PRO A 76 7.60 -1.08 8.28
C PRO A 76 8.85 -0.55 7.56
N ASN A 77 9.20 0.73 7.76
CA ASN A 77 10.37 1.33 7.12
C ASN A 77 11.66 0.56 7.42
N GLN A 78 11.78 -0.03 8.61
CA GLN A 78 12.95 -0.83 9.00
C GLN A 78 13.23 -1.98 8.02
N ASN A 79 12.19 -2.58 7.45
CA ASN A 79 12.35 -3.70 6.50
C ASN A 79 12.97 -3.27 5.17
N LEU A 80 12.93 -1.97 4.84
CA LEU A 80 13.57 -1.43 3.64
C LEU A 80 15.09 -1.57 3.68
N PHE A 81 15.71 -1.67 4.86
CA PHE A 81 17.15 -1.94 4.97
C PHE A 81 17.56 -3.31 4.44
N ARG A 82 16.63 -4.25 4.27
CA ARG A 82 16.93 -5.56 3.66
C ARG A 82 17.27 -5.44 2.16
N ILE A 83 16.80 -4.37 1.50
CA ILE A 83 17.09 -4.07 0.08
C ILE A 83 18.10 -2.92 -0.07
N ALA A 84 18.47 -2.26 1.03
CA ALA A 84 19.49 -1.23 1.06
C ALA A 84 20.89 -1.85 0.93
N ASN A 85 21.84 -1.06 0.44
CA ASN A 85 23.24 -1.43 0.36
C ASN A 85 24.09 -0.58 1.33
N GLU A 86 25.35 -0.93 1.53
CA GLU A 86 26.27 -0.23 2.44
C GLU A 86 26.49 1.26 2.11
N ARG A 87 26.11 1.71 0.92
CA ARG A 87 26.24 3.10 0.46
C ARG A 87 24.93 3.88 0.63
N THR A 88 23.86 3.24 1.10
CA THR A 88 22.56 3.87 1.28
C THR A 88 22.63 4.90 2.41
N THR A 89 22.38 6.15 2.08
CA THR A 89 22.32 7.24 3.05
C THR A 89 20.94 7.29 3.76
N PHE A 90 20.84 8.05 4.84
CA PHE A 90 19.54 8.28 5.49
C PHE A 90 18.53 8.93 4.54
N ALA A 91 18.98 9.86 3.68
CA ALA A 91 18.11 10.49 2.69
C ALA A 91 17.58 9.44 1.69
N ASP A 92 18.42 8.53 1.22
CA ASP A 92 18.02 7.44 0.34
C ASP A 92 17.01 6.50 1.01
N ALA A 93 17.19 6.20 2.30
CA ALA A 93 16.26 5.37 3.05
C ALA A 93 14.86 6.01 3.12
N PHE A 94 14.77 7.32 3.36
CA PHE A 94 13.50 8.03 3.33
C PHE A 94 12.89 8.08 1.92
N HIS A 95 13.69 8.27 0.86
CA HIS A 95 13.20 8.20 -0.52
C HIS A 95 12.67 6.79 -0.88
N MET A 96 13.30 5.74 -0.36
CA MET A 96 12.78 4.37 -0.52
C MET A 96 11.42 4.23 0.19
N ALA A 97 11.27 4.76 1.41
CA ALA A 97 10.01 4.75 2.13
C ALA A 97 8.90 5.50 1.38
N ASP A 98 9.21 6.68 0.84
CA ASP A 98 8.28 7.47 0.02
C ASP A 98 7.87 6.71 -1.25
N THR A 99 8.80 6.04 -1.92
CA THR A 99 8.53 5.25 -3.12
C THR A 99 7.59 4.09 -2.82
N VAL A 100 7.83 3.38 -1.73
CA VAL A 100 6.99 2.26 -1.31
C VAL A 100 5.60 2.73 -0.89
N LEU A 101 5.52 3.84 -0.15
CA LEU A 101 4.25 4.44 0.21
C LEU A 101 3.44 4.82 -1.03
N HIS A 102 4.10 5.45 -2.02
CA HIS A 102 3.50 5.79 -3.30
C HIS A 102 2.99 4.54 -4.05
N GLN A 103 3.81 3.48 -4.12
CA GLN A 103 3.40 2.21 -4.74
C GLN A 103 2.19 1.59 -4.03
N GLY A 104 2.15 1.65 -2.69
CA GLY A 104 1.01 1.18 -1.90
C GLY A 104 -0.28 1.92 -2.23
N VAL A 105 -0.22 3.23 -2.24
CA VAL A 105 -1.36 4.08 -2.59
C VAL A 105 -1.78 3.87 -4.06
N ALA A 106 -0.81 3.84 -4.98
CA ALA A 106 -1.06 3.62 -6.41
C ALA A 106 -1.69 2.25 -6.67
N GLY A 107 -1.16 1.19 -6.05
CA GLY A 107 -1.69 -0.17 -6.20
C GLY A 107 -3.17 -0.27 -5.83
N VAL A 108 -3.58 0.33 -4.71
CA VAL A 108 -4.99 0.37 -4.30
C VAL A 108 -5.82 1.29 -5.22
N THR A 109 -5.28 2.44 -5.59
CA THR A 109 -6.00 3.42 -6.44
C THR A 109 -6.21 2.89 -7.85
N ASP A 110 -5.19 2.27 -8.42
CA ASP A 110 -5.21 1.73 -9.78
C ASP A 110 -6.29 0.66 -9.95
N LEU A 111 -6.47 -0.21 -8.95
CA LEU A 111 -7.55 -1.20 -8.94
C LEU A 111 -8.95 -0.57 -9.01
N MET A 112 -9.11 0.64 -8.49
CA MET A 112 -10.41 1.31 -8.41
C MET A 112 -10.68 2.24 -9.60
N ILE A 113 -9.64 2.76 -10.26
CA ILE A 113 -9.77 3.85 -11.24
C ILE A 113 -9.36 3.41 -12.64
N LYS A 114 -8.31 2.59 -12.77
CA LYS A 114 -7.78 2.20 -14.08
C LYS A 114 -8.64 1.10 -14.71
N PRO A 115 -9.15 1.31 -15.93
CA PRO A 115 -9.79 0.24 -16.68
C PRO A 115 -8.74 -0.81 -17.07
N GLY A 116 -8.98 -2.05 -16.73
CA GLY A 116 -8.17 -3.21 -17.10
C GLY A 116 -8.90 -4.18 -18.04
N GLN A 117 -8.23 -5.23 -18.46
CA GLN A 117 -8.87 -6.34 -19.21
C GLN A 117 -9.82 -7.15 -18.31
N ILE A 118 -9.46 -7.27 -17.04
CA ILE A 118 -10.29 -7.85 -15.99
C ILE A 118 -10.44 -6.77 -14.92
N ASN A 119 -11.65 -6.27 -14.76
CA ASN A 119 -11.95 -5.27 -13.74
C ASN A 119 -12.70 -5.95 -12.60
N LEU A 120 -12.26 -5.67 -11.39
CA LEU A 120 -13.07 -5.90 -10.20
C LEU A 120 -14.09 -4.78 -10.11
N ASP A 121 -15.35 -5.11 -9.85
CA ASP A 121 -16.30 -4.08 -9.51
C ASP A 121 -16.03 -3.53 -8.09
N PHE A 122 -16.59 -2.38 -7.82
CA PHE A 122 -16.40 -1.74 -6.51
C PHE A 122 -16.94 -2.59 -5.35
N ALA A 123 -17.96 -3.42 -5.60
CA ALA A 123 -18.54 -4.30 -4.59
C ALA A 123 -17.57 -5.44 -4.24
N ASP A 124 -16.86 -6.00 -5.21
CA ASP A 124 -15.85 -7.05 -5.01
C ASP A 124 -14.66 -6.51 -4.22
N ILE A 125 -14.13 -5.34 -4.63
CA ILE A 125 -13.05 -4.68 -3.89
C ILE A 125 -13.48 -4.39 -2.45
N ARG A 126 -14.69 -3.88 -2.27
CA ARG A 126 -15.24 -3.58 -0.95
C ARG A 126 -15.36 -4.83 -0.10
N SER A 127 -15.81 -5.96 -0.64
CA SER A 127 -15.96 -7.20 0.12
C SER A 127 -14.63 -7.72 0.66
N VAL A 128 -13.56 -7.64 -0.13
CA VAL A 128 -12.20 -8.02 0.29
C VAL A 128 -11.65 -7.02 1.31
N MET A 129 -11.85 -5.72 1.08
CA MET A 129 -11.30 -4.66 1.92
C MET A 129 -12.06 -4.46 3.24
N CYS A 130 -13.32 -4.88 3.33
CA CYS A 130 -14.09 -4.86 4.58
C CYS A 130 -13.78 -6.03 5.53
N GLU A 131 -12.94 -6.98 5.12
CA GLU A 131 -12.38 -8.00 6.01
C GLU A 131 -11.40 -7.35 6.99
N MET A 132 -11.95 -6.69 8.01
CA MET A 132 -11.24 -5.83 8.98
C MET A 132 -9.93 -6.42 9.47
N GLY A 133 -8.82 -5.76 9.18
CA GLY A 133 -7.53 -6.22 9.65
C GLY A 133 -6.33 -5.43 9.11
N LYS A 134 -5.16 -5.87 9.55
CA LYS A 134 -3.89 -5.42 8.99
C LYS A 134 -3.69 -6.11 7.64
N ALA A 135 -3.45 -5.33 6.62
CA ALA A 135 -3.05 -5.82 5.32
C ALA A 135 -1.56 -5.59 5.10
N MET A 136 -0.97 -6.45 4.31
CA MET A 136 0.42 -6.34 3.87
C MET A 136 0.47 -6.26 2.36
N MET A 137 1.53 -5.69 1.84
CA MET A 137 1.72 -5.48 0.42
C MET A 137 3.09 -5.97 -0.01
N GLY A 138 3.12 -6.74 -1.10
CA GLY A 138 4.35 -7.07 -1.81
C GLY A 138 4.24 -6.60 -3.25
N THR A 139 5.32 -6.07 -3.78
CA THR A 139 5.43 -5.63 -5.17
C THR A 139 6.57 -6.37 -5.85
N GLY A 140 6.37 -6.75 -7.11
CA GLY A 140 7.40 -7.38 -7.92
C GLY A 140 7.30 -6.89 -9.35
N GLU A 141 8.45 -6.63 -9.96
CA GLU A 141 8.57 -6.18 -11.34
C GLU A 141 9.62 -7.01 -12.06
N ALA A 142 9.33 -7.42 -13.28
CA ALA A 142 10.28 -8.15 -14.12
C ALA A 142 10.01 -7.89 -15.61
N SER A 143 11.04 -8.06 -16.42
CA SER A 143 10.99 -7.91 -17.87
C SER A 143 11.68 -9.08 -18.55
N GLY A 144 11.38 -9.33 -19.84
CA GLY A 144 11.98 -10.38 -20.63
C GLY A 144 11.29 -11.74 -20.48
N GLU A 145 12.01 -12.80 -20.80
CA GLU A 145 11.50 -14.17 -20.74
C GLU A 145 11.31 -14.62 -19.28
N GLY A 146 10.19 -15.28 -19.00
CA GLY A 146 9.85 -15.73 -17.63
C GLY A 146 9.41 -14.61 -16.68
N ARG A 147 9.20 -13.39 -17.19
CA ARG A 147 8.89 -12.21 -16.36
C ARG A 147 7.70 -12.39 -15.40
N ALA A 148 6.69 -13.16 -15.79
CA ALA A 148 5.51 -13.37 -14.94
C ALA A 148 5.87 -14.10 -13.64
N THR A 149 6.62 -15.21 -13.76
CA THR A 149 7.09 -15.97 -12.59
C THR A 149 8.06 -15.16 -11.74
N GLN A 150 9.02 -14.48 -12.38
CA GLN A 150 10.01 -13.65 -11.67
C GLN A 150 9.34 -12.49 -10.93
N ALA A 151 8.37 -11.81 -11.52
CA ALA A 151 7.63 -10.75 -10.86
C ALA A 151 6.79 -11.27 -9.69
N ALA A 152 6.14 -12.43 -9.86
CA ALA A 152 5.37 -13.06 -8.79
C ALA A 152 6.27 -13.49 -7.62
N GLU A 153 7.42 -14.11 -7.89
CA GLU A 153 8.41 -14.47 -6.87
C GLU A 153 8.95 -13.24 -6.14
N ALA A 154 9.27 -12.17 -6.87
CA ALA A 154 9.71 -10.92 -6.28
C ALA A 154 8.63 -10.29 -5.39
N ALA A 155 7.36 -10.35 -5.77
CA ALA A 155 6.25 -9.85 -4.98
C ALA A 155 6.06 -10.66 -3.68
N ILE A 156 6.14 -11.99 -3.75
CA ILE A 156 5.97 -12.88 -2.59
C ILE A 156 7.13 -12.77 -1.61
N ASN A 157 8.35 -12.63 -2.15
CA ASN A 157 9.58 -12.47 -1.35
C ASN A 157 9.88 -11.01 -0.99
N ASN A 158 8.93 -10.11 -1.17
CA ASN A 158 9.13 -8.69 -0.89
C ASN A 158 9.39 -8.49 0.62
N PRO A 159 10.45 -7.77 1.02
CA PRO A 159 10.80 -7.56 2.43
C PRO A 159 9.76 -6.77 3.22
N LEU A 160 8.80 -6.15 2.56
CA LEU A 160 7.66 -5.47 3.20
C LEU A 160 6.60 -6.45 3.69
N LEU A 161 6.59 -7.67 3.14
CA LEU A 161 5.86 -8.78 3.73
C LEU A 161 6.70 -9.24 4.92
N ASP A 162 6.24 -8.91 6.12
CA ASP A 162 6.87 -9.38 7.36
C ASP A 162 6.93 -10.92 7.37
N ASP A 163 7.76 -11.54 8.21
CA ASP A 163 7.93 -13.00 8.34
C ASP A 163 6.61 -13.76 8.67
N ILE A 164 5.47 -13.08 8.59
CA ILE A 164 4.15 -13.65 8.73
C ILE A 164 3.83 -14.44 7.47
N SER A 165 3.79 -15.76 7.64
CA SER A 165 3.36 -16.69 6.60
C SER A 165 2.03 -16.24 5.97
N MET A 166 2.00 -16.12 4.64
CA MET A 166 0.75 -15.87 3.88
C MET A 166 -0.31 -16.97 4.11
N ALA A 167 0.06 -18.09 4.73
CA ALA A 167 -0.85 -19.18 5.08
C ALA A 167 -2.01 -18.77 6.01
N GLY A 168 -1.90 -17.60 6.70
CA GLY A 168 -2.97 -17.04 7.52
C GLY A 168 -3.82 -15.98 6.85
N ALA A 169 -3.56 -15.65 5.58
CA ALA A 169 -4.30 -14.62 4.88
C ALA A 169 -5.76 -15.05 4.61
N ARG A 170 -6.72 -14.21 5.00
CA ARG A 170 -8.14 -14.45 4.74
C ARG A 170 -8.53 -14.11 3.32
N ALA A 171 -7.89 -13.10 2.76
CA ALA A 171 -8.13 -12.64 1.39
C ALA A 171 -6.81 -12.17 0.76
N VAL A 172 -6.72 -12.28 -0.55
CA VAL A 172 -5.58 -11.80 -1.34
C VAL A 172 -6.13 -10.99 -2.50
N LEU A 173 -5.60 -9.78 -2.67
CA LEU A 173 -5.89 -8.94 -3.82
C LEU A 173 -4.65 -8.88 -4.71
N ILE A 174 -4.79 -9.26 -5.96
CA ILE A 174 -3.69 -9.31 -6.92
C ILE A 174 -3.94 -8.29 -8.02
N ASN A 175 -3.00 -7.36 -8.17
CA ASN A 175 -2.97 -6.40 -9.26
C ASN A 175 -1.85 -6.78 -10.24
N VAL A 176 -2.20 -7.07 -11.48
CA VAL A 176 -1.24 -7.41 -12.55
C VAL A 176 -1.28 -6.31 -13.61
N CYS A 177 -0.20 -5.55 -13.70
CA CYS A 177 -0.02 -4.53 -14.72
C CYS A 177 0.91 -5.05 -15.83
N LEU A 178 0.41 -5.10 -17.05
CA LEU A 178 1.16 -5.55 -18.21
C LEU A 178 1.33 -4.38 -19.18
N LEU A 179 2.57 -4.00 -19.44
CA LEU A 179 2.90 -3.09 -20.53
C LEU A 179 3.01 -3.91 -21.82
N TYR A 180 1.94 -3.96 -22.59
CA TYR A 180 2.02 -4.43 -23.96
C TYR A 180 2.50 -3.28 -24.86
N THR A 181 3.69 -3.40 -25.40
CA THR A 181 4.00 -2.74 -26.64
C THR A 181 3.29 -3.53 -27.75
N SER A 182 2.04 -3.21 -28.02
CA SER A 182 1.37 -3.68 -29.23
C SER A 182 2.18 -3.15 -30.41
N PRO A 183 2.64 -4.03 -31.34
CA PRO A 183 3.22 -3.53 -32.56
C PRO A 183 2.17 -2.62 -33.22
N SER A 184 2.57 -1.40 -33.54
CA SER A 184 1.70 -0.45 -34.23
C SER A 184 1.23 -1.09 -35.53
N PRO A 185 -0.04 -0.89 -35.99
CA PRO A 185 -0.47 -1.35 -37.30
C PRO A 185 0.44 -0.89 -38.45
N ARG A 186 1.31 0.10 -38.23
CA ARG A 186 2.34 0.55 -39.17
C ARG A 186 3.53 -0.42 -39.28
N ASP A 187 3.76 -1.28 -38.30
CA ASP A 187 4.89 -2.21 -38.32
C ASP A 187 4.60 -3.46 -39.18
N TRP A 188 3.36 -3.61 -39.68
CA TRP A 188 2.92 -4.68 -40.59
C TRP A 188 3.02 -4.27 -42.08
N LEU A 189 3.47 -3.06 -42.36
CA LEU A 189 3.55 -2.49 -43.74
C LEU A 189 4.99 -2.35 -44.25
N GLN A 190 5.95 -3.08 -43.70
CA GLN A 190 7.29 -3.20 -44.23
C GLN A 190 7.57 -4.59 -44.79
#